data_4ef24d023c467f2a5e8068083b5c4cde
#
_entry.id   4ef24d023c467f2a5e8068083b5c4cde
#
_cell.length_a   1.000
_cell.length_b   1.000
_cell.length_c   1.000
_cell.angle_alpha   90.00
_cell.angle_beta   90.00
_cell.angle_gamma   90.00
#
_symmetry.space_group_name_H-M   'P 1'
#
loop_
_entity.id
_entity.type
_entity.pdbx_description
1 polymer ?
#
loop_
_entity_poly.entity_id
_entity_poly.type
_entity_poly.pdbx_seq_one_letter_code
_entity_poly.pdbx_strand_id
1 'polypeptide(L)'
;MPLFIIITTIILIICSILYFPTIKIKNISVSSYWPISLIGALLLLLTNSIPINLIIDAFTANNSMNPIKILVLFISMTILSIFLDEVGFFRYVANKAIKVLNGSQTKLFIGLYILISFLTVFTSNDIIILTFTPFICYFAKNSKINPIPYLISEFVAANTWSMALIIGNPTNIYLSSAFNIDFIKYLQTMILPTIVASIVSFSILYLLFRKQLKTEINASYNIEEVKIDKGLLIIGLFHLITTTVLIAIASYINIEMWLITLGFSLSLILTTSIYATIKKIKFDIIFKTLKRAPYALIPFVLSMFVIVLTLTNEGITSSISNLLNKTNPVFSFGIGGALIANLINNIPMSVLFANMTFASSASIYASIIASNIAAYITPVGALAGIMWMSLLKTYEINFSFKKFSMYGLIIGIPTLLAALLTLFIII
;
A
#
# COMPACT_ATOMS: atom_id res chain seq x y z
N MET A 1 0.49 -24.05 23.25
CA MET A 1 1.84 -23.68 22.78
C MET A 1 1.81 -22.82 21.51
N PRO A 2 1.05 -23.13 20.45
CA PRO A 2 1.03 -22.32 19.22
C PRO A 2 0.66 -20.86 19.46
N LEU A 3 -0.39 -20.59 20.24
CA LEU A 3 -0.82 -19.23 20.57
C LEU A 3 0.26 -18.39 21.25
N PHE A 4 1.04 -18.99 22.15
CA PHE A 4 2.14 -18.28 22.80
C PHE A 4 3.20 -17.85 21.79
N ILE A 5 3.59 -18.73 20.87
CA ILE A 5 4.54 -18.41 19.80
C ILE A 5 3.98 -17.30 18.91
N ILE A 6 2.71 -17.38 18.50
CA ILE A 6 2.07 -16.39 17.63
C ILE A 6 2.00 -15.02 18.30
N ILE A 7 1.48 -14.96 19.54
CA ILE A 7 1.35 -13.70 20.29
C ILE A 7 2.74 -13.07 20.51
N THR A 8 3.72 -13.88 20.93
CA THR A 8 5.09 -13.40 21.12
C THR A 8 5.68 -12.86 19.80
N THR A 9 5.48 -13.58 18.68
CA THR A 9 5.96 -13.13 17.36
C THR A 9 5.32 -11.82 16.98
N ILE A 10 4.01 -11.65 17.14
CA ILE A 10 3.29 -10.41 16.82
C ILE A 10 3.81 -9.26 17.69
N ILE A 11 3.95 -9.48 19.00
CA ILE A 11 4.50 -8.45 19.91
C ILE A 11 5.91 -8.06 19.50
N LEU A 12 6.77 -9.01 19.17
CA LEU A 12 8.13 -8.75 18.73
C LEU A 12 8.16 -7.99 17.38
N ILE A 13 7.27 -8.31 16.42
CA ILE A 13 7.12 -7.57 15.18
C ILE A 13 6.75 -6.11 15.49
N ILE A 14 5.73 -5.87 16.33
CA ILE A 14 5.31 -4.51 16.71
C ILE A 14 6.45 -3.76 17.39
N CYS A 15 7.11 -4.37 18.38
CA CYS A 15 8.25 -3.76 19.06
C CYS A 15 9.39 -3.45 18.10
N SER A 16 9.69 -4.37 17.17
CA SER A 16 10.74 -4.13 16.18
C SER A 16 10.43 -2.97 15.26
N ILE A 17 9.19 -2.87 14.79
CA ILE A 17 8.72 -1.77 13.96
C ILE A 17 8.84 -0.41 14.68
N LEU A 18 8.47 -0.38 15.96
CA LEU A 18 8.47 0.87 16.74
C LEU A 18 9.86 1.33 17.15
N TYR A 19 10.73 0.39 17.56
CA TYR A 19 12.03 0.74 18.16
C TYR A 19 13.21 0.48 17.25
N PHE A 20 13.15 -0.53 16.38
CA PHE A 20 14.26 -1.00 15.55
C PHE A 20 13.80 -1.36 14.13
N PRO A 21 13.22 -0.42 13.35
CA PRO A 21 12.60 -0.72 12.05
C PRO A 21 13.58 -1.32 11.03
N THR A 22 14.87 -1.02 11.19
CA THR A 22 15.94 -1.57 10.35
C THR A 22 17.11 -2.04 11.17
N ILE A 23 17.67 -3.19 10.80
CA ILE A 23 18.88 -3.78 11.37
C ILE A 23 19.99 -3.63 10.33
N LYS A 24 21.12 -3.05 10.71
CA LYS A 24 22.31 -2.97 9.86
C LYS A 24 23.15 -4.23 10.05
N ILE A 25 23.30 -5.03 9.00
CA ILE A 25 24.18 -6.20 8.97
C ILE A 25 25.28 -5.87 7.96
N LYS A 26 26.48 -5.54 8.46
CA LYS A 26 27.58 -4.98 7.65
C LYS A 26 27.09 -3.75 6.88
N ASN A 27 27.10 -3.82 5.54
CA ASN A 27 26.69 -2.70 4.65
C ASN A 27 25.25 -2.81 4.16
N ILE A 28 24.48 -3.80 4.65
CA ILE A 28 23.09 -4.04 4.21
C ILE A 28 22.15 -3.62 5.33
N SER A 29 21.17 -2.78 5.00
CA SER A 29 20.08 -2.42 5.89
C SER A 29 18.89 -3.36 5.62
N VAL A 30 18.52 -4.14 6.62
CA VAL A 30 17.44 -5.13 6.55
C VAL A 30 16.28 -4.68 7.44
N SER A 31 15.05 -4.73 6.92
CA SER A 31 13.86 -4.47 7.72
C SER A 31 13.69 -5.56 8.79
N SER A 32 13.47 -5.16 10.06
CA SER A 32 13.47 -6.07 11.20
C SER A 32 12.24 -6.99 11.27
N TYR A 33 11.10 -6.58 10.71
CA TYR A 33 9.82 -7.29 10.85
C TYR A 33 9.81 -8.67 10.17
N TRP A 34 10.42 -8.83 9.00
CA TRP A 34 10.36 -10.09 8.27
C TRP A 34 11.25 -11.21 8.86
N PRO A 35 12.47 -10.97 9.40
CA PRO A 35 13.20 -12.03 10.07
C PRO A 35 12.46 -12.55 11.32
N ILE A 36 11.82 -11.65 12.05
CA ILE A 36 11.05 -12.01 13.25
C ILE A 36 9.85 -12.86 12.87
N SER A 37 9.08 -12.48 11.85
CA SER A 37 7.95 -13.27 11.37
C SER A 37 8.41 -14.64 10.85
N LEU A 38 9.54 -14.69 10.14
CA LEU A 38 10.12 -15.94 9.65
C LEU A 38 10.52 -16.88 10.78
N ILE A 39 11.18 -16.37 11.82
CA ILE A 39 11.54 -17.16 13.02
C ILE A 39 10.27 -17.68 13.69
N GLY A 40 9.23 -16.85 13.85
CA GLY A 40 7.95 -17.27 14.41
C GLY A 40 7.30 -18.41 13.63
N ALA A 41 7.25 -18.28 12.29
CA ALA A 41 6.72 -19.33 11.42
C ALA A 41 7.55 -20.62 11.48
N LEU A 42 8.89 -20.53 11.50
CA LEU A 42 9.77 -21.68 11.64
C LEU A 42 9.59 -22.37 13.01
N LEU A 43 9.40 -21.62 14.09
CA LEU A 43 9.11 -22.20 15.41
C LEU A 43 7.78 -22.96 15.42
N LEU A 44 6.73 -22.47 14.73
CA LEU A 44 5.46 -23.19 14.61
C LEU A 44 5.63 -24.52 13.85
N LEU A 45 6.48 -24.55 12.82
CA LEU A 45 6.82 -25.76 12.08
C LEU A 45 7.62 -26.75 12.94
N LEU A 46 8.68 -26.27 13.61
CA LEU A 46 9.56 -27.11 14.45
C LEU A 46 8.83 -27.72 15.65
N THR A 47 7.81 -27.04 16.16
CA THR A 47 6.98 -27.50 17.26
C THR A 47 5.78 -28.37 16.83
N ASN A 48 5.70 -28.70 15.52
CA ASN A 48 4.55 -29.40 14.92
C ASN A 48 3.20 -28.77 15.26
N SER A 49 3.17 -27.45 15.45
CA SER A 49 1.94 -26.71 15.74
C SER A 49 0.99 -26.63 14.54
N ILE A 50 1.49 -26.93 13.34
CA ILE A 50 0.72 -27.05 12.11
C ILE A 50 1.29 -28.21 11.29
N PRO A 51 0.43 -29.08 10.70
CA PRO A 51 0.87 -30.11 9.78
C PRO A 51 1.51 -29.52 8.51
N ILE A 52 2.71 -30.00 8.15
CA ILE A 52 3.47 -29.49 7.00
C ILE A 52 2.71 -29.65 5.67
N ASN A 53 1.91 -30.72 5.54
CA ASN A 53 1.07 -30.96 4.36
C ASN A 53 0.05 -29.84 4.13
N LEU A 54 -0.57 -29.26 5.17
CA LEU A 54 -1.49 -28.14 5.02
C LEU A 54 -0.79 -26.90 4.42
N ILE A 55 0.47 -26.69 4.76
CA ILE A 55 1.27 -25.59 4.21
C ILE A 55 1.63 -25.88 2.75
N ILE A 56 2.08 -27.09 2.45
CA ILE A 56 2.41 -27.51 1.07
C ILE A 56 1.15 -27.37 0.21
N ASP A 57 0.02 -27.91 0.66
CA ASP A 57 -1.25 -27.83 -0.07
C ASP A 57 -1.66 -26.40 -0.36
N ALA A 58 -1.55 -25.49 0.63
CA ALA A 58 -1.88 -24.09 0.46
C ALA A 58 -0.93 -23.35 -0.52
N PHE A 59 0.37 -23.68 -0.50
CA PHE A 59 1.37 -23.04 -1.35
C PHE A 59 1.38 -23.59 -2.79
N THR A 60 0.89 -24.82 -2.98
CA THR A 60 0.79 -25.47 -4.30
C THR A 60 -0.63 -25.43 -4.86
N ALA A 61 -1.60 -24.96 -4.09
CA ALA A 61 -2.99 -24.88 -4.52
C ALA A 61 -3.13 -24.07 -5.83
N ASN A 62 -3.86 -24.62 -6.78
CA ASN A 62 -4.17 -23.90 -8.02
C ASN A 62 -5.46 -23.09 -7.88
N ASN A 63 -5.46 -22.18 -6.93
CA ASN A 63 -6.56 -21.26 -6.68
C ASN A 63 -6.05 -19.83 -6.45
N SER A 64 -6.96 -18.89 -6.32
CA SER A 64 -6.67 -17.47 -6.13
C SER A 64 -6.13 -17.12 -4.73
N MET A 65 -6.23 -18.04 -3.76
CA MET A 65 -5.69 -17.85 -2.41
C MET A 65 -4.20 -18.22 -2.28
N ASN A 66 -3.60 -18.76 -3.35
CA ASN A 66 -2.19 -19.13 -3.33
C ASN A 66 -1.30 -17.89 -3.07
N PRO A 67 -0.56 -17.85 -1.95
CA PRO A 67 0.22 -16.67 -1.57
C PRO A 67 1.36 -16.36 -2.54
N ILE A 68 1.86 -17.37 -3.27
CA ILE A 68 2.92 -17.18 -4.27
C ILE A 68 2.35 -16.42 -5.49
N LYS A 69 1.17 -16.81 -6.00
CA LYS A 69 0.49 -16.12 -7.11
C LYS A 69 0.22 -14.65 -6.76
N ILE A 70 -0.25 -14.39 -5.53
CA ILE A 70 -0.51 -13.04 -5.03
C ILE A 70 0.77 -12.20 -4.92
N LEU A 71 1.84 -12.78 -4.39
CA LEU A 71 3.15 -12.11 -4.31
C LEU A 71 3.72 -11.79 -5.69
N VAL A 72 3.63 -12.72 -6.65
CA VAL A 72 4.06 -12.50 -8.03
C VAL A 72 3.29 -11.36 -8.66
N LEU A 73 1.96 -11.33 -8.52
CA LEU A 73 1.11 -10.25 -9.02
C LEU A 73 1.56 -8.90 -8.43
N PHE A 74 1.67 -8.83 -7.11
CA PHE A 74 2.04 -7.60 -6.42
C PHE A 74 3.44 -7.08 -6.80
N ILE A 75 4.47 -7.96 -6.76
CA ILE A 75 5.84 -7.56 -7.07
C ILE A 75 5.94 -7.12 -8.53
N SER A 76 5.30 -7.83 -9.45
CA SER A 76 5.30 -7.48 -10.87
C SER A 76 4.66 -6.11 -11.13
N MET A 77 3.50 -5.82 -10.53
CA MET A 77 2.88 -4.48 -10.61
C MET A 77 3.77 -3.40 -10.00
N THR A 78 4.41 -3.71 -8.89
CA THR A 78 5.33 -2.78 -8.23
C THR A 78 6.55 -2.48 -9.10
N ILE A 79 7.11 -3.46 -9.80
CA ILE A 79 8.21 -3.28 -10.77
C ILE A 79 7.81 -2.30 -11.88
N LEU A 80 6.60 -2.43 -12.46
CA LEU A 80 6.11 -1.52 -13.49
C LEU A 80 6.05 -0.08 -12.98
N SER A 81 5.58 0.12 -11.76
CA SER A 81 5.46 1.44 -11.14
C SER A 81 6.81 2.02 -10.72
N ILE A 82 7.73 1.23 -10.14
CA ILE A 82 9.09 1.65 -9.79
C ILE A 82 9.87 2.06 -11.05
N PHE A 83 9.68 1.35 -12.16
CA PHE A 83 10.33 1.71 -13.42
C PHE A 83 9.97 3.14 -13.85
N LEU A 84 8.69 3.51 -13.80
CA LEU A 84 8.25 4.88 -14.10
C LEU A 84 8.83 5.92 -13.13
N ASP A 85 9.00 5.55 -11.85
CA ASP A 85 9.66 6.42 -10.88
C ASP A 85 11.16 6.61 -11.20
N GLU A 86 11.86 5.53 -11.55
CA GLU A 86 13.28 5.59 -11.95
C GLU A 86 13.49 6.37 -13.26
N VAL A 87 12.52 6.32 -14.20
CA VAL A 87 12.49 7.19 -15.39
C VAL A 87 12.35 8.66 -15.02
N GLY A 88 11.83 8.97 -13.82
CA GLY A 88 11.59 10.32 -13.34
C GLY A 88 10.19 10.87 -13.63
N PHE A 89 9.25 10.02 -14.05
CA PHE A 89 7.90 10.42 -14.45
C PHE A 89 7.17 11.16 -13.32
N PHE A 90 7.15 10.63 -12.11
CA PHE A 90 6.41 11.25 -11.00
C PHE A 90 7.02 12.59 -10.59
N ARG A 91 8.37 12.71 -10.57
CA ARG A 91 9.06 13.98 -10.30
C ARG A 91 8.74 15.02 -11.38
N TYR A 92 8.72 14.61 -12.65
CA TYR A 92 8.37 15.50 -13.76
C TYR A 92 6.95 16.05 -13.61
N VAL A 93 5.98 15.18 -13.35
CA VAL A 93 4.57 15.56 -13.15
C VAL A 93 4.42 16.47 -11.94
N ALA A 94 5.09 16.15 -10.83
CA ALA A 94 5.12 16.98 -9.62
C ALA A 94 5.71 18.37 -9.87
N ASN A 95 6.85 18.44 -10.56
CA ASN A 95 7.48 19.72 -10.93
C ASN A 95 6.57 20.57 -11.83
N LYS A 96 5.91 19.93 -12.80
CA LYS A 96 4.96 20.61 -13.67
C LYS A 96 3.75 21.15 -12.88
N ALA A 97 3.22 20.36 -11.95
CA ALA A 97 2.12 20.78 -11.09
C ALA A 97 2.51 22.01 -10.24
N ILE A 98 3.70 22.00 -9.62
CA ILE A 98 4.17 23.15 -8.83
C ILE A 98 4.31 24.41 -9.71
N LYS A 99 4.86 24.30 -10.91
CA LYS A 99 4.99 25.46 -11.82
C LYS A 99 3.62 26.11 -12.10
N VAL A 100 2.58 25.30 -12.29
CA VAL A 100 1.21 25.77 -12.55
C VAL A 100 0.54 26.35 -11.30
N LEU A 101 0.80 25.74 -10.12
CA LEU A 101 0.11 26.06 -8.86
C LEU A 101 0.88 27.10 -8.01
N ASN A 102 1.95 27.66 -8.54
CA ASN A 102 2.85 28.59 -7.84
C ASN A 102 2.12 29.84 -7.30
N GLY A 103 2.58 30.33 -6.15
CA GLY A 103 2.12 31.57 -5.51
C GLY A 103 1.08 31.38 -4.40
N SER A 104 0.35 30.25 -4.32
CA SER A 104 -0.66 30.01 -3.28
C SER A 104 -0.50 28.64 -2.63
N GLN A 105 -0.24 28.60 -1.32
CA GLN A 105 -0.15 27.35 -0.60
C GLN A 105 -1.47 26.55 -0.65
N THR A 106 -2.62 27.23 -0.64
CA THR A 106 -3.93 26.57 -0.76
C THR A 106 -4.09 25.89 -2.11
N LYS A 107 -3.76 26.56 -3.23
CA LYS A 107 -3.82 25.95 -4.56
C LYS A 107 -2.87 24.76 -4.68
N LEU A 108 -1.66 24.90 -4.15
CA LEU A 108 -0.67 23.83 -4.13
C LEU A 108 -1.16 22.61 -3.31
N PHE A 109 -1.73 22.84 -2.14
CA PHE A 109 -2.28 21.79 -1.29
C PHE A 109 -3.40 21.00 -2.00
N ILE A 110 -4.36 21.70 -2.61
CA ILE A 110 -5.46 21.09 -3.36
C ILE A 110 -4.90 20.34 -4.58
N GLY A 111 -4.02 20.98 -5.35
CA GLY A 111 -3.47 20.39 -6.57
C GLY A 111 -2.61 19.15 -6.30
N LEU A 112 -1.79 19.16 -5.24
CA LEU A 112 -1.02 17.99 -4.83
C LEU A 112 -1.94 16.85 -4.34
N TYR A 113 -2.97 17.15 -3.56
CA TYR A 113 -3.95 16.12 -3.15
C TYR A 113 -4.59 15.45 -4.35
N ILE A 114 -5.09 16.23 -5.33
CA ILE A 114 -5.71 15.70 -6.55
C ILE A 114 -4.70 14.90 -7.38
N LEU A 115 -3.50 15.42 -7.57
CA LEU A 115 -2.45 14.77 -8.35
C LEU A 115 -2.07 13.42 -7.74
N ILE A 116 -1.80 13.40 -6.43
CA ILE A 116 -1.44 12.20 -5.70
C ILE A 116 -2.57 11.17 -5.74
N SER A 117 -3.81 11.63 -5.53
CA SER A 117 -5.01 10.80 -5.66
C SER A 117 -5.09 10.12 -7.03
N PHE A 118 -4.95 10.88 -8.09
CA PHE A 118 -5.01 10.36 -9.46
C PHE A 118 -3.89 9.37 -9.75
N LEU A 119 -2.65 9.69 -9.38
CA LEU A 119 -1.50 8.81 -9.63
C LEU A 119 -1.61 7.51 -8.84
N THR A 120 -2.11 7.56 -7.61
CA THR A 120 -2.24 6.39 -6.74
C THR A 120 -3.24 5.36 -7.29
N VAL A 121 -4.29 5.79 -7.98
CA VAL A 121 -5.27 4.87 -8.59
C VAL A 121 -4.60 3.85 -9.51
N PHE A 122 -3.59 4.28 -10.28
CA PHE A 122 -2.92 3.45 -11.30
C PHE A 122 -1.58 2.85 -10.83
N THR A 123 -1.16 3.17 -9.62
CA THR A 123 0.11 2.70 -9.04
C THR A 123 -0.14 2.08 -7.66
N SER A 124 0.84 2.06 -6.79
CA SER A 124 0.62 1.67 -5.40
C SER A 124 0.86 2.85 -4.46
N ASN A 125 0.16 2.86 -3.31
CA ASN A 125 0.36 3.84 -2.25
C ASN A 125 1.83 3.95 -1.83
N ASP A 126 2.53 2.82 -1.70
CA ASP A 126 3.93 2.77 -1.26
C ASP A 126 4.86 3.54 -2.20
N ILE A 127 4.69 3.37 -3.52
CA ILE A 127 5.53 4.06 -4.53
C ILE A 127 5.28 5.56 -4.50
N ILE A 128 4.01 5.96 -4.43
CA ILE A 128 3.65 7.38 -4.35
C ILE A 128 4.27 8.00 -3.10
N ILE A 129 4.15 7.36 -1.95
CA ILE A 129 4.72 7.83 -0.69
C ILE A 129 6.25 7.94 -0.78
N LEU A 130 6.92 6.91 -1.30
CA LEU A 130 8.38 6.92 -1.44
C LEU A 130 8.90 8.00 -2.40
N THR A 131 8.08 8.42 -3.37
CA THR A 131 8.46 9.42 -4.38
C THR A 131 8.09 10.84 -3.95
N PHE A 132 6.86 11.03 -3.47
CA PHE A 132 6.36 12.38 -3.18
C PHE A 132 6.81 12.90 -1.82
N THR A 133 7.00 12.04 -0.81
CA THR A 133 7.52 12.48 0.50
C THR A 133 8.87 13.19 0.37
N PRO A 134 9.93 12.62 -0.27
CA PRO A 134 11.19 13.33 -0.51
C PRO A 134 11.00 14.63 -1.28
N PHE A 135 10.15 14.59 -2.31
CA PHE A 135 9.85 15.74 -3.14
C PHE A 135 9.21 16.89 -2.34
N ILE A 136 8.19 16.59 -1.52
CA ILE A 136 7.54 17.57 -0.66
C ILE A 136 8.51 18.13 0.39
N CYS A 137 9.34 17.28 1.00
CA CYS A 137 10.36 17.72 1.97
C CYS A 137 11.34 18.70 1.33
N TYR A 138 11.87 18.37 0.15
CA TYR A 138 12.82 19.21 -0.58
C TYR A 138 12.17 20.53 -1.03
N PHE A 139 10.98 20.46 -1.62
CA PHE A 139 10.23 21.65 -2.02
C PHE A 139 9.93 22.58 -0.85
N ALA A 140 9.40 22.04 0.25
CA ALA A 140 9.03 22.84 1.41
C ALA A 140 10.25 23.51 2.07
N LYS A 141 11.39 22.82 2.13
CA LYS A 141 12.67 23.37 2.64
C LYS A 141 13.11 24.57 1.79
N ASN A 142 13.10 24.43 0.46
CA ASN A 142 13.53 25.50 -0.45
C ASN A 142 12.56 26.67 -0.48
N SER A 143 11.26 26.42 -0.38
CA SER A 143 10.22 27.45 -0.35
C SER A 143 9.99 28.04 1.06
N LYS A 144 10.73 27.57 2.09
CA LYS A 144 10.61 27.97 3.49
C LYS A 144 9.19 27.88 4.04
N ILE A 145 8.44 26.85 3.65
CA ILE A 145 7.08 26.58 4.13
C ILE A 145 7.05 25.34 5.04
N ASN A 146 6.00 25.23 5.85
CA ASN A 146 5.81 24.05 6.69
C ASN A 146 5.42 22.82 5.84
N PRO A 147 6.21 21.72 5.82
CA PRO A 147 5.91 20.53 5.03
C PRO A 147 4.74 19.71 5.56
N ILE A 148 4.41 19.79 6.85
CA ILE A 148 3.48 18.89 7.53
C ILE A 148 2.10 18.83 6.88
N PRO A 149 1.44 19.94 6.50
CA PRO A 149 0.16 19.87 5.82
C PRO A 149 0.19 19.02 4.55
N TYR A 150 1.22 19.22 3.73
CA TYR A 150 1.39 18.52 2.45
C TYR A 150 1.73 17.05 2.62
N LEU A 151 2.60 16.73 3.59
CA LEU A 151 3.02 15.36 3.90
C LEU A 151 1.87 14.51 4.44
N ILE A 152 1.06 15.07 5.36
CA ILE A 152 -0.12 14.34 5.87
C ILE A 152 -1.16 14.20 4.76
N SER A 153 -1.37 15.25 3.96
CA SER A 153 -2.30 15.23 2.83
C SER A 153 -1.91 14.18 1.79
N GLU A 154 -0.62 14.10 1.45
CA GLU A 154 -0.05 13.07 0.58
C GLU A 154 -0.33 11.67 1.10
N PHE A 155 0.02 11.42 2.36
CA PHE A 155 -0.10 10.11 2.98
C PHE A 155 -1.56 9.64 3.04
N VAL A 156 -2.48 10.54 3.38
CA VAL A 156 -3.93 10.27 3.42
C VAL A 156 -4.46 10.04 2.01
N ALA A 157 -4.11 10.88 1.03
CA ALA A 157 -4.55 10.75 -0.35
C ALA A 157 -4.11 9.41 -0.96
N ALA A 158 -2.82 9.05 -0.80
CA ALA A 158 -2.27 7.80 -1.32
C ALA A 158 -2.98 6.57 -0.74
N ASN A 159 -3.18 6.51 0.58
CA ASN A 159 -3.86 5.36 1.18
C ASN A 159 -5.39 5.35 0.93
N THR A 160 -6.03 6.50 0.77
CA THR A 160 -7.47 6.56 0.44
C THR A 160 -7.72 6.12 -1.00
N TRP A 161 -6.97 6.64 -1.97
CA TRP A 161 -7.19 6.34 -3.38
C TRP A 161 -6.62 4.98 -3.81
N SER A 162 -5.73 4.39 -3.03
CA SER A 162 -5.28 3.01 -3.28
C SER A 162 -6.40 1.97 -3.16
N MET A 163 -7.49 2.28 -2.45
CA MET A 163 -8.64 1.36 -2.37
C MET A 163 -9.57 1.42 -3.59
N ALA A 164 -9.35 2.34 -4.54
CA ALA A 164 -10.21 2.47 -5.72
C ALA A 164 -10.10 1.28 -6.68
N LEU A 165 -8.90 0.72 -6.84
CA LEU A 165 -8.62 -0.42 -7.71
C LEU A 165 -7.96 -1.56 -6.93
N ILE A 166 -8.13 -2.78 -7.41
CA ILE A 166 -7.50 -3.98 -6.85
C ILE A 166 -5.98 -3.81 -6.72
N ILE A 167 -5.34 -3.24 -7.74
CA ILE A 167 -3.89 -3.11 -7.85
C ILE A 167 -3.28 -2.04 -6.95
N GLY A 168 -4.08 -1.18 -6.34
CA GLY A 168 -3.59 -0.02 -5.57
C GLY A 168 -2.91 -0.38 -4.25
N ASN A 169 -3.19 -1.57 -3.70
CA ASN A 169 -2.62 -2.03 -2.43
C ASN A 169 -2.52 -3.56 -2.41
N PRO A 170 -1.44 -4.16 -1.85
CA PRO A 170 -1.31 -5.61 -1.68
C PRO A 170 -2.52 -6.27 -1.00
N THR A 171 -3.09 -5.58 -0.02
CA THR A 171 -4.24 -6.07 0.76
C THR A 171 -5.50 -6.17 -0.07
N ASN A 172 -5.72 -5.25 -1.02
CA ASN A 172 -6.83 -5.31 -1.97
C ASN A 172 -6.69 -6.53 -2.87
N ILE A 173 -5.48 -6.73 -3.42
CA ILE A 173 -5.18 -7.89 -4.26
C ILE A 173 -5.45 -9.16 -3.49
N TYR A 174 -4.95 -9.26 -2.26
CA TYR A 174 -5.07 -10.45 -1.44
C TYR A 174 -6.53 -10.80 -1.14
N LEU A 175 -7.30 -9.85 -0.60
CA LEU A 175 -8.71 -10.07 -0.25
C LEU A 175 -9.57 -10.30 -1.49
N SER A 176 -9.37 -9.55 -2.57
CA SER A 176 -10.14 -9.73 -3.80
C SER A 176 -9.87 -11.09 -4.45
N SER A 177 -8.60 -11.51 -4.50
CA SER A 177 -8.23 -12.80 -5.05
C SER A 177 -8.78 -13.95 -4.22
N ALA A 178 -8.69 -13.87 -2.88
CA ALA A 178 -9.20 -14.90 -1.98
C ALA A 178 -10.68 -15.20 -2.18
N PHE A 179 -11.47 -14.19 -2.56
CA PHE A 179 -12.93 -14.32 -2.76
C PHE A 179 -13.37 -14.21 -4.22
N ASN A 180 -12.44 -14.35 -5.17
CA ASN A 180 -12.69 -14.33 -6.62
C ASN A 180 -13.49 -13.09 -7.05
N ILE A 181 -13.17 -11.92 -6.48
CA ILE A 181 -13.76 -10.65 -6.89
C ILE A 181 -13.06 -10.20 -8.17
N ASP A 182 -13.83 -10.08 -9.26
CA ASP A 182 -13.28 -9.56 -10.51
C ASP A 182 -13.03 -8.05 -10.44
N PHE A 183 -12.17 -7.56 -11.33
CA PHE A 183 -11.71 -6.17 -11.32
C PHE A 183 -12.85 -5.16 -11.53
N ILE A 184 -13.77 -5.45 -12.46
CA ILE A 184 -14.86 -4.53 -12.80
C ILE A 184 -15.87 -4.44 -11.64
N LYS A 185 -16.24 -5.59 -11.05
CA LYS A 185 -17.13 -5.63 -9.90
C LYS A 185 -16.50 -4.91 -8.69
N TYR A 186 -15.20 -5.11 -8.48
CA TYR A 186 -14.45 -4.38 -7.47
C TYR A 186 -14.56 -2.87 -7.67
N LEU A 187 -14.21 -2.38 -8.88
CA LEU A 187 -14.26 -0.96 -9.21
C LEU A 187 -15.68 -0.38 -9.00
N GLN A 188 -16.71 -1.06 -9.50
CA GLN A 188 -18.10 -0.62 -9.38
C GLN A 188 -18.53 -0.45 -7.91
N THR A 189 -18.06 -1.34 -7.03
CA THR A 189 -18.41 -1.31 -5.61
C THR A 189 -17.54 -0.31 -4.84
N MET A 190 -16.24 -0.22 -5.14
CA MET A 190 -15.28 0.54 -4.33
C MET A 190 -15.14 2.00 -4.73
N ILE A 191 -15.54 2.37 -5.96
CA ILE A 191 -15.32 3.74 -6.44
C ILE A 191 -16.09 4.78 -5.62
N LEU A 192 -17.36 4.53 -5.28
CA LEU A 192 -18.18 5.47 -4.52
C LEU A 192 -17.73 5.60 -3.06
N PRO A 193 -17.46 4.52 -2.29
CA PRO A 193 -16.82 4.60 -0.99
C PRO A 193 -15.49 5.35 -1.01
N THR A 194 -14.66 5.18 -2.06
CA THR A 194 -13.39 5.89 -2.22
C THR A 194 -13.59 7.39 -2.40
N ILE A 195 -14.52 7.80 -3.28
CA ILE A 195 -14.82 9.22 -3.51
C ILE A 195 -15.33 9.89 -2.22
N VAL A 196 -16.27 9.25 -1.52
CA VAL A 196 -16.82 9.79 -0.27
C VAL A 196 -15.73 9.87 0.81
N ALA A 197 -14.92 8.83 0.96
CA ALA A 197 -13.77 8.84 1.86
C ALA A 197 -12.79 9.98 1.52
N SER A 198 -12.52 10.19 0.24
CA SER A 198 -11.65 11.27 -0.24
C SER A 198 -12.22 12.65 0.09
N ILE A 199 -13.51 12.88 -0.15
CA ILE A 199 -14.17 14.15 0.17
C ILE A 199 -14.11 14.43 1.67
N VAL A 200 -14.42 13.43 2.50
CA VAL A 200 -14.40 13.59 3.97
C VAL A 200 -12.99 13.83 4.46
N SER A 201 -12.01 13.01 4.07
CA SER A 201 -10.62 13.16 4.50
C SER A 201 -10.02 14.49 4.03
N PHE A 202 -10.25 14.88 2.77
CA PHE A 202 -9.80 16.17 2.23
C PHE A 202 -10.43 17.36 2.99
N SER A 203 -11.72 17.31 3.27
CA SER A 203 -12.43 18.37 4.00
C SER A 203 -11.84 18.56 5.40
N ILE A 204 -11.57 17.46 6.12
CA ILE A 204 -10.95 17.50 7.45
C ILE A 204 -9.51 18.05 7.34
N LEU A 205 -8.73 17.57 6.40
CA LEU A 205 -7.37 18.07 6.15
C LEU A 205 -7.36 19.57 5.87
N TYR A 206 -8.25 20.04 5.00
CA TYR A 206 -8.35 21.47 4.68
C TYR A 206 -8.74 22.30 5.90
N LEU A 207 -9.72 21.84 6.69
CA LEU A 207 -10.12 22.53 7.93
C LEU A 207 -8.99 22.59 8.96
N LEU A 208 -8.21 21.51 9.12
CA LEU A 208 -7.08 21.45 10.04
C LEU A 208 -5.97 22.44 9.66
N PHE A 209 -5.68 22.53 8.36
CA PHE A 209 -4.51 23.27 7.88
C PHE A 209 -4.82 24.63 7.25
N ARG A 210 -6.09 25.01 7.05
CA ARG A 210 -6.51 26.24 6.35
C ARG A 210 -5.83 27.53 6.85
N LYS A 211 -5.52 27.63 8.14
CA LYS A 211 -4.83 28.81 8.68
C LYS A 211 -3.37 28.88 8.23
N GLN A 212 -2.69 27.73 8.13
CA GLN A 212 -1.30 27.63 7.68
C GLN A 212 -1.18 27.84 6.17
N LEU A 213 -2.20 27.40 5.41
CA LEU A 213 -2.24 27.50 3.95
C LEU A 213 -2.53 28.91 3.41
N LYS A 214 -2.86 29.87 4.26
CA LYS A 214 -3.12 31.26 3.84
C LYS A 214 -1.85 32.07 3.63
N THR A 215 -0.70 31.63 4.11
CA THR A 215 0.58 32.31 3.91
C THR A 215 1.04 32.15 2.45
N GLU A 216 1.62 33.20 1.87
CA GLU A 216 2.15 33.16 0.52
C GLU A 216 3.41 32.33 0.43
N ILE A 217 3.67 31.76 -0.74
CA ILE A 217 4.92 31.08 -1.05
C ILE A 217 5.89 32.13 -1.57
N ASN A 218 7.02 32.32 -0.88
CA ASN A 218 8.13 33.13 -1.41
C ASN A 218 8.79 32.36 -2.57
N ALA A 219 8.36 32.65 -3.79
CA ALA A 219 8.67 31.88 -4.98
C ALA A 219 10.03 32.24 -5.60
N SER A 220 11.12 31.94 -4.92
CA SER A 220 12.44 31.89 -5.55
C SER A 220 12.92 30.46 -5.82
N TYR A 221 11.99 29.51 -5.98
CA TYR A 221 12.34 28.12 -6.19
C TYR A 221 12.70 27.88 -7.68
N ASN A 222 13.99 27.70 -7.94
CA ASN A 222 14.46 27.15 -9.21
C ASN A 222 14.16 25.65 -9.24
N ILE A 223 13.10 25.30 -9.95
CA ILE A 223 12.73 23.90 -10.17
C ILE A 223 13.77 23.30 -11.13
N GLU A 224 14.59 22.37 -10.64
CA GLU A 224 15.48 21.60 -11.49
C GLU A 224 14.66 20.90 -12.59
N GLU A 225 15.04 21.13 -13.85
CA GLU A 225 14.39 20.45 -14.97
C GLU A 225 14.74 18.96 -14.95
N VAL A 226 13.75 18.13 -14.71
CA VAL A 226 13.89 16.67 -14.82
C VAL A 226 13.94 16.33 -16.31
N LYS A 227 15.12 15.96 -16.81
CA LYS A 227 15.29 15.44 -18.17
C LYS A 227 14.82 13.98 -18.19
N ILE A 228 13.74 13.70 -18.90
CA ILE A 228 13.20 12.35 -19.08
C ILE A 228 13.55 11.85 -20.47
N ASP A 229 14.03 10.61 -20.55
CA ASP A 229 14.09 9.88 -21.81
C ASP A 229 12.67 9.51 -22.25
N LYS A 230 12.22 10.14 -23.35
CA LYS A 230 10.86 9.94 -23.88
C LYS A 230 10.59 8.48 -24.29
N GLY A 231 11.60 7.77 -24.77
CA GLY A 231 11.46 6.37 -25.17
C GLY A 231 11.22 5.48 -23.96
N LEU A 232 12.01 5.63 -22.90
CA LEU A 232 11.81 4.90 -21.64
C LEU A 232 10.46 5.23 -20.99
N LEU A 233 10.04 6.51 -21.05
CA LEU A 233 8.73 6.92 -20.55
C LEU A 233 7.59 6.24 -21.30
N ILE A 234 7.65 6.22 -22.63
CA ILE A 234 6.63 5.57 -23.47
C ILE A 234 6.59 4.05 -23.19
N ILE A 235 7.75 3.40 -23.10
CA ILE A 235 7.84 1.97 -22.74
C ILE A 235 7.16 1.72 -21.39
N GLY A 236 7.50 2.50 -20.36
CA GLY A 236 6.92 2.33 -19.03
C GLY A 236 5.41 2.55 -18.97
N LEU A 237 4.93 3.66 -19.56
CA LEU A 237 3.50 3.97 -19.60
C LEU A 237 2.71 2.94 -20.42
N PHE A 238 3.24 2.50 -21.55
CA PHE A 238 2.61 1.46 -22.36
C PHE A 238 2.42 0.18 -21.54
N HIS A 239 3.48 -0.30 -20.87
CA HIS A 239 3.38 -1.53 -20.07
C HIS A 239 2.42 -1.36 -18.90
N LEU A 240 2.47 -0.26 -18.15
CA LEU A 240 1.58 -0.03 -17.01
C LEU A 240 0.11 0.05 -17.46
N ILE A 241 -0.19 0.85 -18.48
CA ILE A 241 -1.56 1.05 -18.97
C ILE A 241 -2.10 -0.27 -19.55
N THR A 242 -1.33 -0.94 -20.40
CA THR A 242 -1.77 -2.21 -21.02
C THR A 242 -1.99 -3.29 -19.97
N THR A 243 -1.09 -3.40 -18.99
CA THR A 243 -1.26 -4.33 -17.87
C THR A 243 -2.56 -4.04 -17.10
N THR A 244 -2.82 -2.79 -16.76
CA THR A 244 -4.05 -2.38 -16.04
C THR A 244 -5.31 -2.73 -16.84
N VAL A 245 -5.31 -2.45 -18.14
CA VAL A 245 -6.45 -2.78 -19.02
C VAL A 245 -6.64 -4.29 -19.11
N LEU A 246 -5.57 -5.07 -19.28
CA LEU A 246 -5.66 -6.53 -19.38
C LEU A 246 -6.09 -7.17 -18.05
N ILE A 247 -5.66 -6.65 -16.90
CA ILE A 247 -6.18 -7.10 -15.61
C ILE A 247 -7.69 -6.80 -15.48
N ALA A 248 -8.14 -5.65 -15.97
CA ALA A 248 -9.56 -5.30 -15.93
C ALA A 248 -10.44 -6.27 -16.71
N ILE A 249 -9.91 -6.89 -17.76
CA ILE A 249 -10.64 -7.88 -18.57
C ILE A 249 -10.18 -9.32 -18.31
N ALA A 250 -9.31 -9.56 -17.34
CA ALA A 250 -8.69 -10.86 -17.08
C ALA A 250 -9.70 -12.00 -16.90
N SER A 251 -10.80 -11.73 -16.15
CA SER A 251 -11.89 -12.68 -15.93
C SER A 251 -12.65 -13.03 -17.21
N TYR A 252 -12.78 -12.10 -18.17
CA TYR A 252 -13.48 -12.33 -19.44
C TYR A 252 -12.63 -13.16 -20.43
N ILE A 253 -11.29 -13.02 -20.33
CA ILE A 253 -10.35 -13.77 -21.19
C ILE A 253 -9.82 -15.04 -20.53
N ASN A 254 -10.32 -15.35 -19.31
CA ASN A 254 -9.92 -16.53 -18.51
C ASN A 254 -8.39 -16.65 -18.29
N ILE A 255 -7.72 -15.52 -18.10
CA ILE A 255 -6.29 -15.48 -17.76
C ILE A 255 -6.15 -14.97 -16.33
N GLU A 256 -5.38 -15.69 -15.51
CA GLU A 256 -5.11 -15.27 -14.15
C GLU A 256 -4.31 -13.94 -14.11
N MET A 257 -4.71 -12.99 -13.28
CA MET A 257 -4.09 -11.64 -13.20
C MET A 257 -2.57 -11.69 -12.95
N TRP A 258 -2.07 -12.66 -12.16
CA TRP A 258 -0.64 -12.79 -11.87
C TRP A 258 0.19 -13.15 -13.11
N LEU A 259 -0.37 -13.92 -14.05
CA LEU A 259 0.30 -14.26 -15.33
C LEU A 259 0.44 -13.00 -16.21
N ILE A 260 -0.60 -12.19 -16.28
CA ILE A 260 -0.59 -10.92 -17.03
C ILE A 260 0.51 -10.01 -16.48
N THR A 261 0.51 -9.79 -15.17
CA THR A 261 1.48 -8.89 -14.53
C THR A 261 2.91 -9.39 -14.66
N LEU A 262 3.14 -10.69 -14.49
CA LEU A 262 4.44 -11.31 -14.66
C LEU A 262 4.93 -11.15 -16.10
N GLY A 263 4.08 -11.50 -17.08
CA GLY A 263 4.41 -11.38 -18.50
C GLY A 263 4.79 -9.96 -18.90
N PHE A 264 4.02 -8.96 -18.44
CA PHE A 264 4.31 -7.55 -18.74
C PHE A 264 5.51 -7.01 -17.98
N SER A 265 5.79 -7.44 -16.76
CA SER A 265 7.01 -7.05 -16.05
C SER A 265 8.27 -7.61 -16.71
N LEU A 266 8.23 -8.86 -17.18
CA LEU A 266 9.31 -9.46 -17.95
C LEU A 266 9.48 -8.78 -19.32
N SER A 267 8.37 -8.49 -20.02
CA SER A 267 8.35 -7.73 -21.28
C SER A 267 8.94 -6.33 -21.11
N LEU A 268 8.63 -5.63 -20.02
CA LEU A 268 9.22 -4.33 -19.70
C LEU A 268 10.74 -4.41 -19.60
N ILE A 269 11.25 -5.39 -18.85
CA ILE A 269 12.70 -5.60 -18.71
C ILE A 269 13.34 -5.88 -20.07
N LEU A 270 12.74 -6.77 -20.86
CA LEU A 270 13.24 -7.14 -22.20
C LEU A 270 13.26 -5.95 -23.16
N THR A 271 12.12 -5.25 -23.30
CA THR A 271 11.99 -4.11 -24.23
C THR A 271 12.89 -2.94 -23.80
N THR A 272 13.04 -2.70 -22.50
CA THR A 272 13.98 -1.69 -21.98
C THR A 272 15.42 -2.09 -22.26
N SER A 273 15.78 -3.37 -22.12
CA SER A 273 17.13 -3.89 -22.46
C SER A 273 17.45 -3.70 -23.93
N ILE A 274 16.51 -4.04 -24.83
CA ILE A 274 16.65 -3.83 -26.27
C ILE A 274 16.83 -2.35 -26.59
N TYR A 275 15.97 -1.51 -26.01
CA TYR A 275 16.05 -0.05 -26.20
C TYR A 275 17.40 0.51 -25.73
N ALA A 276 17.87 0.09 -24.55
CA ALA A 276 19.15 0.53 -23.99
C ALA A 276 20.32 0.12 -24.91
N THR A 277 20.30 -1.09 -25.47
CA THR A 277 21.31 -1.60 -26.40
C THR A 277 21.33 -0.78 -27.69
N ILE A 278 20.18 -0.53 -28.30
CA ILE A 278 20.05 0.26 -29.55
C ILE A 278 20.52 1.68 -29.34
N LYS A 279 20.15 2.32 -28.23
CA LYS A 279 20.51 3.71 -27.90
C LYS A 279 21.88 3.83 -27.27
N LYS A 280 22.58 2.72 -27.01
CA LYS A 280 23.89 2.68 -26.32
C LYS A 280 23.87 3.40 -24.96
N ILE A 281 22.77 3.31 -24.24
CA ILE A 281 22.62 3.85 -22.88
C ILE A 281 22.85 2.73 -21.85
N LYS A 282 23.23 3.13 -20.62
CA LYS A 282 23.50 2.18 -19.53
C LYS A 282 22.23 1.48 -19.06
N PHE A 283 22.37 0.21 -18.63
CA PHE A 283 21.27 -0.59 -18.02
C PHE A 283 20.92 -0.20 -16.59
N ASP A 284 21.46 0.91 -16.09
CA ASP A 284 21.32 1.34 -14.69
C ASP A 284 19.87 1.41 -14.23
N ILE A 285 18.95 1.78 -15.12
CA ILE A 285 17.53 1.94 -14.80
C ILE A 285 16.87 0.61 -14.45
N ILE A 286 17.18 -0.46 -15.20
CA ILE A 286 16.65 -1.80 -14.93
C ILE A 286 17.18 -2.31 -13.59
N PHE A 287 18.49 -2.16 -13.38
CA PHE A 287 19.13 -2.60 -12.15
C PHE A 287 18.58 -1.85 -10.93
N LYS A 288 18.39 -0.53 -11.02
CA LYS A 288 17.78 0.28 -9.97
C LYS A 288 16.34 -0.14 -9.70
N THR A 289 15.55 -0.35 -10.75
CA THR A 289 14.16 -0.81 -10.65
C THR A 289 14.09 -2.13 -9.89
N LEU A 290 14.86 -3.13 -10.30
CA LEU A 290 14.86 -4.43 -9.65
C LEU A 290 15.37 -4.36 -8.21
N LYS A 291 16.42 -3.58 -7.94
CA LYS A 291 16.98 -3.42 -6.59
C LYS A 291 15.99 -2.79 -5.59
N ARG A 292 15.09 -1.93 -6.07
CA ARG A 292 14.09 -1.24 -5.25
C ARG A 292 12.83 -2.06 -5.02
N ALA A 293 12.65 -3.18 -5.72
CA ALA A 293 11.47 -4.02 -5.52
C ALA A 293 11.40 -4.53 -4.07
N PRO A 294 10.18 -4.64 -3.50
CA PRO A 294 10.00 -4.88 -2.07
C PRO A 294 10.15 -6.36 -1.70
N TYR A 295 11.31 -6.95 -1.97
CA TYR A 295 11.58 -8.38 -1.72
C TYR A 295 11.42 -8.81 -0.25
N ALA A 296 11.57 -7.88 0.70
CA ALA A 296 11.33 -8.14 2.12
C ALA A 296 9.88 -8.58 2.41
N LEU A 297 8.93 -8.24 1.53
CA LEU A 297 7.55 -8.70 1.64
C LEU A 297 7.38 -10.19 1.36
N ILE A 298 8.27 -10.81 0.57
CA ILE A 298 8.17 -12.24 0.26
C ILE A 298 8.24 -13.07 1.54
N PRO A 299 9.35 -13.07 2.30
CA PRO A 299 9.43 -13.85 3.53
C PRO A 299 8.39 -13.41 4.57
N PHE A 300 8.04 -12.11 4.62
CA PHE A 300 7.04 -11.60 5.54
C PHE A 300 5.65 -12.18 5.29
N VAL A 301 5.15 -12.06 4.05
CA VAL A 301 3.82 -12.55 3.68
C VAL A 301 3.73 -14.07 3.82
N LEU A 302 4.74 -14.82 3.35
CA LEU A 302 4.77 -16.27 3.47
C LEU A 302 4.78 -16.71 4.95
N SER A 303 5.55 -16.05 5.79
CA SER A 303 5.59 -16.34 7.24
C SER A 303 4.25 -16.02 7.91
N MET A 304 3.66 -14.86 7.58
CA MET A 304 2.34 -14.49 8.13
C MET A 304 1.24 -15.45 7.66
N PHE A 305 1.36 -15.98 6.44
CA PHE A 305 0.45 -17.01 5.95
C PHE A 305 0.53 -18.30 6.81
N VAL A 306 1.72 -18.77 7.13
CA VAL A 306 1.92 -19.91 8.03
C VAL A 306 1.32 -19.65 9.42
N ILE A 307 1.56 -18.47 9.99
CA ILE A 307 1.01 -18.06 11.28
C ILE A 307 -0.52 -18.05 11.23
N VAL A 308 -1.12 -17.49 10.19
CA VAL A 308 -2.58 -17.45 10.04
C VAL A 308 -3.18 -18.84 9.80
N LEU A 309 -2.55 -19.68 8.99
CA LEU A 309 -2.98 -21.07 8.82
C LEU A 309 -2.98 -21.83 10.17
N THR A 310 -1.99 -21.56 11.01
CA THR A 310 -1.96 -22.12 12.38
C THR A 310 -3.14 -21.62 13.20
N LEU A 311 -3.46 -20.32 13.18
CA LEU A 311 -4.65 -19.76 13.83
C LEU A 311 -5.95 -20.38 13.32
N THR A 312 -6.00 -20.66 12.01
CA THR A 312 -7.16 -21.31 11.38
C THR A 312 -7.30 -22.76 11.86
N ASN A 313 -6.20 -23.49 11.91
CA ASN A 313 -6.18 -24.88 12.41
C ASN A 313 -6.58 -24.97 13.88
N GLU A 314 -6.26 -23.96 14.69
CA GLU A 314 -6.66 -23.83 16.10
C GLU A 314 -8.11 -23.31 16.28
N GLY A 315 -8.86 -23.05 15.20
CA GLY A 315 -10.25 -22.57 15.26
C GLY A 315 -10.42 -21.09 15.66
N ILE A 316 -9.33 -20.32 15.74
CA ILE A 316 -9.37 -18.93 16.20
C ILE A 316 -9.97 -18.02 15.12
N THR A 317 -9.62 -18.22 13.85
CA THR A 317 -10.22 -17.48 12.74
C THR A 317 -11.73 -17.64 12.70
N SER A 318 -12.24 -18.85 12.94
CA SER A 318 -13.67 -19.14 13.03
C SER A 318 -14.33 -18.41 14.20
N SER A 319 -13.67 -18.37 15.35
CA SER A 319 -14.16 -17.68 16.55
C SER A 319 -14.28 -16.18 16.32
N ILE A 320 -13.26 -15.54 15.72
CA ILE A 320 -13.29 -14.12 15.36
C ILE A 320 -14.35 -13.86 14.30
N SER A 321 -14.43 -14.70 13.27
CA SER A 321 -15.42 -14.60 12.21
C SER A 321 -16.84 -14.65 12.77
N ASN A 322 -17.13 -15.62 13.63
CA ASN A 322 -18.43 -15.76 14.29
C ASN A 322 -18.79 -14.54 15.15
N LEU A 323 -17.79 -13.94 15.82
CA LEU A 323 -18.00 -12.72 16.59
C LEU A 323 -18.36 -11.53 15.67
N LEU A 324 -17.62 -11.34 14.59
CA LEU A 324 -17.85 -10.24 13.65
C LEU A 324 -19.15 -10.41 12.85
N ASN A 325 -19.60 -11.64 12.62
CA ASN A 325 -20.85 -11.94 11.92
C ASN A 325 -22.13 -11.77 12.79
N LYS A 326 -21.99 -11.58 14.12
CA LYS A 326 -23.15 -11.40 15.02
C LYS A 326 -23.86 -10.07 14.85
N THR A 327 -23.20 -9.06 14.34
CA THR A 327 -23.73 -7.71 14.13
C THR A 327 -23.74 -7.38 12.64
N ASN A 328 -24.03 -6.13 12.27
CA ASN A 328 -23.99 -5.73 10.87
C ASN A 328 -22.58 -5.97 10.28
N PRO A 329 -22.46 -6.83 9.26
CA PRO A 329 -21.15 -7.29 8.80
C PRO A 329 -20.30 -6.19 8.16
N VAL A 330 -20.89 -5.14 7.58
CA VAL A 330 -20.13 -4.00 7.03
C VAL A 330 -19.39 -3.28 8.14
N PHE A 331 -20.09 -2.91 9.22
CA PHE A 331 -19.47 -2.16 10.31
C PHE A 331 -18.57 -3.01 11.18
N SER A 332 -18.95 -4.26 11.47
CA SER A 332 -18.12 -5.14 12.30
C SER A 332 -16.81 -5.52 11.62
N PHE A 333 -16.84 -5.91 10.35
CA PHE A 333 -15.60 -6.22 9.61
C PHE A 333 -14.80 -4.96 9.27
N GLY A 334 -15.46 -3.84 8.99
CA GLY A 334 -14.78 -2.57 8.75
C GLY A 334 -14.08 -2.02 9.99
N ILE A 335 -14.78 -1.89 11.11
CA ILE A 335 -14.19 -1.37 12.36
C ILE A 335 -13.24 -2.41 12.96
N GLY A 336 -13.65 -3.68 13.03
CA GLY A 336 -12.80 -4.77 13.53
C GLY A 336 -11.53 -4.93 12.70
N GLY A 337 -11.63 -4.85 11.36
CA GLY A 337 -10.50 -4.87 10.45
C GLY A 337 -9.53 -3.70 10.69
N ALA A 338 -10.06 -2.49 10.88
CA ALA A 338 -9.22 -1.32 11.17
C ALA A 338 -8.50 -1.44 12.51
N LEU A 339 -9.17 -1.95 13.55
CA LEU A 339 -8.55 -2.22 14.85
C LEU A 339 -7.45 -3.27 14.72
N ILE A 340 -7.74 -4.40 14.07
CA ILE A 340 -6.76 -5.49 13.87
C ILE A 340 -5.59 -5.01 13.03
N ALA A 341 -5.82 -4.26 11.94
CA ALA A 341 -4.74 -3.70 11.12
C ALA A 341 -3.81 -2.78 11.92
N ASN A 342 -4.35 -1.98 12.84
CA ASN A 342 -3.53 -1.13 13.72
C ASN A 342 -2.80 -1.91 14.83
N LEU A 343 -3.18 -3.15 15.09
CA LEU A 343 -2.47 -4.06 16.01
C LEU A 343 -1.39 -4.88 15.30
N ILE A 344 -1.73 -5.50 14.17
CA ILE A 344 -0.84 -6.48 13.53
C ILE A 344 -0.35 -6.07 12.13
N ASN A 345 -0.66 -4.87 11.66
CA ASN A 345 -0.47 -4.38 10.29
C ASN A 345 -1.55 -4.87 9.31
N ASN A 346 -1.78 -4.08 8.25
CA ASN A 346 -2.85 -4.36 7.27
C ASN A 346 -2.60 -5.65 6.43
N ILE A 347 -1.34 -6.00 6.15
CA ILE A 347 -1.02 -7.23 5.38
C ILE A 347 -1.37 -8.47 6.18
N PRO A 348 -0.87 -8.69 7.42
CA PRO A 348 -1.31 -9.80 8.26
C PRO A 348 -2.83 -9.83 8.52
N MET A 349 -3.45 -8.66 8.71
CA MET A 349 -4.91 -8.57 8.85
C MET A 349 -5.62 -9.12 7.62
N SER A 350 -5.16 -8.78 6.42
CA SER A 350 -5.75 -9.27 5.17
C SER A 350 -5.59 -10.77 5.00
N VAL A 351 -4.43 -11.32 5.39
CA VAL A 351 -4.20 -12.78 5.39
C VAL A 351 -5.13 -13.46 6.39
N LEU A 352 -5.29 -12.90 7.59
CA LEU A 352 -6.20 -13.41 8.61
C LEU A 352 -7.65 -13.41 8.09
N PHE A 353 -8.09 -12.30 7.51
CA PHE A 353 -9.46 -12.14 7.03
C PHE A 353 -9.76 -13.01 5.80
N ALA A 354 -8.79 -13.20 4.90
CA ALA A 354 -8.94 -14.12 3.77
C ALA A 354 -9.25 -15.57 4.19
N ASN A 355 -8.89 -15.95 5.42
CA ASN A 355 -9.17 -17.28 5.99
C ASN A 355 -10.43 -17.29 6.88
N MET A 356 -11.23 -16.24 6.89
CA MET A 356 -12.50 -16.17 7.64
C MET A 356 -13.71 -16.50 6.75
N THR A 357 -14.79 -16.93 7.39
CA THR A 357 -16.09 -17.06 6.74
C THR A 357 -16.84 -15.74 6.84
N PHE A 358 -17.19 -15.15 5.71
CA PHE A 358 -17.95 -13.92 5.65
C PHE A 358 -19.45 -14.20 5.48
N ALA A 359 -20.29 -13.43 6.19
CA ALA A 359 -21.74 -13.51 6.05
C ALA A 359 -22.23 -12.93 4.71
N SER A 360 -21.47 -12.00 4.12
CA SER A 360 -21.81 -11.36 2.85
C SER A 360 -20.56 -10.84 2.13
N SER A 361 -20.65 -10.60 0.83
CA SER A 361 -19.58 -9.94 0.05
C SER A 361 -19.28 -8.53 0.56
N ALA A 362 -20.25 -7.85 1.16
CA ALA A 362 -20.08 -6.53 1.76
C ALA A 362 -18.99 -6.54 2.87
N SER A 363 -18.88 -7.63 3.65
CA SER A 363 -17.83 -7.78 4.67
C SER A 363 -16.43 -7.75 4.09
N ILE A 364 -16.25 -8.31 2.89
CA ILE A 364 -14.96 -8.33 2.20
C ILE A 364 -14.55 -6.92 1.80
N TYR A 365 -15.47 -6.17 1.17
CA TYR A 365 -15.23 -4.79 0.80
C TYR A 365 -15.00 -3.89 2.02
N ALA A 366 -15.75 -4.11 3.12
CA ALA A 366 -15.54 -3.42 4.38
C ALA A 366 -14.13 -3.69 4.96
N SER A 367 -13.64 -4.92 4.85
CA SER A 367 -12.27 -5.29 5.25
C SER A 367 -11.21 -4.61 4.38
N ILE A 368 -11.46 -4.45 3.09
CA ILE A 368 -10.60 -3.72 2.16
C ILE A 368 -10.56 -2.23 2.52
N ILE A 369 -11.72 -1.60 2.77
CA ILE A 369 -11.79 -0.21 3.27
C ILE A 369 -10.97 -0.07 4.55
N ALA A 370 -11.18 -0.99 5.50
CA ALA A 370 -10.46 -1.00 6.76
C ALA A 370 -8.94 -1.05 6.57
N SER A 371 -8.44 -1.93 5.71
CA SER A 371 -7.00 -2.13 5.47
C SER A 371 -6.31 -0.87 4.92
N ASN A 372 -7.00 -0.10 4.09
CA ASN A 372 -6.45 1.10 3.48
C ASN A 372 -6.54 2.32 4.43
N ILE A 373 -7.67 2.51 5.10
CA ILE A 373 -7.87 3.65 6.01
C ILE A 373 -7.10 3.46 7.31
N ALA A 374 -6.99 2.24 7.83
CA ALA A 374 -6.15 1.93 9.00
C ALA A 374 -4.69 2.36 8.83
N ALA A 375 -4.20 2.38 7.59
CA ALA A 375 -2.83 2.74 7.25
C ALA A 375 -2.40 4.13 7.76
N TYR A 376 -3.33 5.08 7.87
CA TYR A 376 -3.04 6.41 8.39
C TYR A 376 -3.63 6.71 9.78
N ILE A 377 -4.22 5.71 10.45
CA ILE A 377 -4.65 5.87 11.86
C ILE A 377 -3.45 5.79 12.79
N THR A 378 -2.60 4.76 12.65
CA THR A 378 -1.31 4.70 13.34
C THR A 378 -0.20 4.29 12.37
N PRO A 379 1.09 4.60 12.66
CA PRO A 379 2.18 4.18 11.79
C PRO A 379 2.32 2.66 11.64
N VAL A 380 1.79 1.87 12.59
CA VAL A 380 1.81 0.40 12.55
C VAL A 380 0.75 -0.15 11.60
N GLY A 381 -0.31 0.61 11.34
CA GLY A 381 -1.44 0.19 10.51
C GLY A 381 -1.05 -0.28 9.11
N ALA A 382 0.07 0.22 8.55
CA ALA A 382 0.66 -0.26 7.30
C ALA A 382 2.18 -0.08 7.28
N LEU A 383 2.88 -0.90 6.47
CA LEU A 383 4.33 -0.72 6.24
C LEU A 383 4.64 0.66 5.65
N ALA A 384 3.76 1.19 4.82
CA ALA A 384 3.83 2.55 4.29
C ALA A 384 4.02 3.61 5.40
N GLY A 385 3.31 3.49 6.52
CA GLY A 385 3.42 4.39 7.67
C GLY A 385 4.80 4.39 8.31
N ILE A 386 5.38 3.19 8.44
CA ILE A 386 6.71 2.99 8.99
C ILE A 386 7.78 3.59 8.06
N MET A 387 7.66 3.31 6.76
CA MET A 387 8.58 3.83 5.74
C MET A 387 8.49 5.36 5.67
N TRP A 388 7.29 5.92 5.70
CA TRP A 388 7.06 7.35 5.71
C TRP A 388 7.70 8.03 6.92
N MET A 389 7.50 7.50 8.13
CA MET A 389 8.15 7.99 9.34
C MET A 389 9.69 7.94 9.26
N SER A 390 10.24 6.89 8.67
CA SER A 390 11.68 6.75 8.44
C SER A 390 12.20 7.79 7.45
N LEU A 391 11.46 8.05 6.36
CA LEU A 391 11.79 9.10 5.40
C LEU A 391 11.78 10.48 6.04
N LEU A 392 10.76 10.82 6.83
CA LEU A 392 10.70 12.11 7.53
C LEU A 392 11.92 12.32 8.41
N LYS A 393 12.35 11.27 9.12
CA LYS A 393 13.57 11.32 9.94
C LYS A 393 14.83 11.58 9.11
N THR A 394 14.92 10.98 7.91
CA THR A 394 16.03 11.20 6.97
C THR A 394 16.09 12.67 6.50
N TYR A 395 14.94 13.32 6.36
CA TYR A 395 14.84 14.73 5.98
C TYR A 395 14.78 15.69 7.19
N GLU A 396 15.17 15.21 8.38
CA GLU A 396 15.23 15.99 9.64
C GLU A 396 13.88 16.58 10.06
N ILE A 397 12.77 15.98 9.64
CA ILE A 397 11.43 16.38 10.05
C ILE A 397 11.02 15.60 11.29
N ASN A 398 10.95 16.29 12.42
CA ASN A 398 10.53 15.69 13.68
C ASN A 398 9.02 15.48 13.72
N PHE A 399 8.59 14.26 13.42
CA PHE A 399 7.19 13.86 13.47
C PHE A 399 7.05 12.60 14.34
N SER A 400 6.43 12.78 15.53
CA SER A 400 6.33 11.70 16.52
C SER A 400 5.17 10.75 16.23
N PHE A 401 5.27 9.51 16.74
CA PHE A 401 4.16 8.54 16.74
C PHE A 401 2.85 9.16 17.26
N LYS A 402 2.93 9.89 18.38
CA LYS A 402 1.77 10.58 18.98
C LYS A 402 1.11 11.58 18.02
N LYS A 403 1.93 12.39 17.32
CA LYS A 403 1.42 13.34 16.30
C LYS A 403 0.77 12.62 15.14
N PHE A 404 1.42 11.55 14.62
CA PHE A 404 0.85 10.75 13.56
C PHE A 404 -0.53 10.21 13.95
N SER A 405 -0.60 9.50 15.09
CA SER A 405 -1.86 8.90 15.56
C SER A 405 -2.93 9.94 15.90
N MET A 406 -2.55 11.11 16.40
CA MET A 406 -3.49 12.19 16.64
C MET A 406 -4.15 12.68 15.34
N TYR A 407 -3.36 12.99 14.31
CA TYR A 407 -3.90 13.36 13.00
C TYR A 407 -4.66 12.18 12.37
N GLY A 408 -4.10 10.98 12.48
CA GLY A 408 -4.69 9.75 11.96
C GLY A 408 -6.07 9.47 12.54
N LEU A 409 -6.27 9.60 13.83
CA LEU A 409 -7.57 9.42 14.48
C LEU A 409 -8.58 10.50 14.06
N ILE A 410 -8.17 11.77 14.01
CA ILE A 410 -9.05 12.89 13.62
C ILE A 410 -9.52 12.72 12.17
N ILE A 411 -8.65 12.27 11.28
CA ILE A 411 -8.96 12.11 9.86
C ILE A 411 -9.56 10.73 9.59
N GLY A 412 -8.95 9.68 10.13
CA GLY A 412 -9.24 8.28 9.80
C GLY A 412 -10.58 7.79 10.30
N ILE A 413 -10.97 8.13 11.54
CA ILE A 413 -12.26 7.65 12.08
C ILE A 413 -13.45 8.16 11.26
N PRO A 414 -13.61 9.48 11.01
CA PRO A 414 -14.72 9.96 10.19
C PRO A 414 -14.66 9.44 8.76
N THR A 415 -13.46 9.29 8.19
CA THR A 415 -13.26 8.77 6.83
C THR A 415 -13.68 7.30 6.74
N LEU A 416 -13.28 6.48 7.72
CA LEU A 416 -13.68 5.07 7.81
C LEU A 416 -15.20 4.93 7.90
N LEU A 417 -15.81 5.66 8.82
CA LEU A 417 -17.27 5.61 9.02
C LEU A 417 -18.03 6.06 7.77
N ALA A 418 -17.58 7.12 7.10
CA ALA A 418 -18.19 7.60 5.86
C ALA A 418 -18.08 6.58 4.72
N ALA A 419 -16.90 5.95 4.55
CA ALA A 419 -16.71 4.90 3.55
C ALA A 419 -17.58 3.67 3.82
N LEU A 420 -17.62 3.21 5.08
CA LEU A 420 -18.45 2.06 5.49
C LEU A 420 -19.94 2.36 5.35
N LEU A 421 -20.38 3.56 5.72
CA LEU A 421 -21.78 3.98 5.55
C LEU A 421 -22.15 4.00 4.05
N THR A 422 -21.26 4.53 3.21
CA THR A 422 -21.47 4.52 1.76
C THR A 422 -21.56 3.09 1.23
N LEU A 423 -20.67 2.21 1.65
CA LEU A 423 -20.72 0.79 1.28
C LEU A 423 -22.03 0.14 1.73
N PHE A 424 -22.46 0.39 2.96
CA PHE A 424 -23.70 -0.13 3.52
C PHE A 424 -24.95 0.30 2.74
N ILE A 425 -24.95 1.52 2.16
CA ILE A 425 -26.09 2.04 1.40
C ILE A 425 -26.16 1.46 -0.02
N ILE A 426 -25.00 1.13 -0.62
CA ILE A 426 -24.96 0.70 -2.04
C ILE A 426 -25.00 -0.83 -2.23
N ILE A 427 -24.78 -1.60 -1.17
CA ILE A 427 -24.87 -3.07 -1.17
C ILE A 427 -26.13 -3.53 -0.40
#